data_38d0db41de48f559f571438b5853047f
#
_entry.id   38d0db41de48f559f571438b5853047f
#
_cell.length_a   1.000
_cell.length_b   1.000
_cell.length_c   1.000
_cell.angle_alpha   90.00
_cell.angle_beta   90.00
_cell.angle_gamma   90.00
#
_symmetry.space_group_name_H-M   'P 1'
#
loop_
_entity.id
_entity.type
_entity.pdbx_description
1 polymer ?
#
loop_
_entity_poly.entity_id
_entity_poly.type
_entity_poly.pdbx_seq_one_letter_code
_entity_poly.pdbx_strand_id
1 'polypeptide(L)'
;MIGIGSSLLFDRRSGKGGSPIPQPDVYYDLSLKDNSSPTRNIIDDLSGNGHDAEIFNAAYTESSGYRSDGAFVFDSIDDYAIMQNVTKGFKTLFMEVIPSLTTDKSGFLYDQRVGRTSFGISISLNHIAYNTYNWGGVTYINGKLNTTMNGKEVYLKHQIITIVNGTDLKPQKVVLGGDIGLSGYFSNMALYKLIGFYDELTPLQIEKVINDYKLKYD
;
A
#
# COMPACT_ATOMS: atom_id res chain seq x y z
N MET A 1 -20.76 30.29 -7.72
CA MET A 1 -20.22 29.09 -7.00
C MET A 1 -20.54 27.90 -7.88
N ILE A 2 -19.54 27.44 -8.69
CA ILE A 2 -19.73 26.37 -9.68
C ILE A 2 -18.79 25.27 -9.23
N GLY A 3 -19.37 24.20 -8.69
CA GLY A 3 -18.65 23.00 -8.32
C GLY A 3 -18.22 22.23 -9.57
N ILE A 4 -16.94 22.12 -9.82
CA ILE A 4 -16.38 21.26 -10.89
C ILE A 4 -16.16 19.89 -10.27
N GLY A 5 -17.19 19.04 -10.33
CA GLY A 5 -17.02 17.61 -10.10
C GLY A 5 -16.30 17.00 -11.31
N SER A 6 -15.01 16.78 -11.21
CA SER A 6 -14.31 15.97 -12.20
C SER A 6 -14.56 14.49 -11.91
N SER A 7 -15.67 13.97 -12.45
CA SER A 7 -15.84 12.53 -12.60
C SER A 7 -14.84 12.06 -13.67
N LEU A 8 -13.79 11.38 -13.26
CA LEU A 8 -12.95 10.60 -14.17
C LEU A 8 -13.83 9.47 -14.75
N LEU A 9 -14.44 9.75 -15.90
CA LEU A 9 -15.10 8.73 -16.71
C LEU A 9 -14.02 7.79 -17.27
N PHE A 10 -13.82 6.65 -16.63
CA PHE A 10 -13.04 5.57 -17.20
C PHE A 10 -13.78 5.04 -18.45
N ASP A 11 -13.23 5.36 -19.63
CA ASP A 11 -13.74 4.86 -20.91
C ASP A 11 -13.63 3.34 -20.97
N ARG A 12 -14.77 2.67 -20.91
CA ARG A 12 -14.89 1.20 -21.04
C ARG A 12 -14.59 0.78 -22.48
N ARG A 13 -13.34 0.78 -22.91
CA ARG A 13 -12.97 0.11 -24.14
C ARG A 13 -12.71 -1.35 -23.86
N SER A 14 -13.68 -2.18 -24.23
CA SER A 14 -13.58 -3.64 -24.23
C SER A 14 -12.50 -4.11 -25.21
N GLY A 15 -11.28 -4.28 -24.71
CA GLY A 15 -10.23 -5.04 -25.39
C GLY A 15 -10.48 -6.54 -25.21
N LYS A 16 -10.29 -7.31 -26.25
CA LYS A 16 -10.54 -8.75 -26.35
C LYS A 16 -9.98 -9.56 -25.17
N GLY A 17 -10.84 -10.28 -24.45
CA GLY A 17 -10.49 -11.57 -23.85
C GLY A 17 -10.05 -11.63 -22.40
N GLY A 18 -10.00 -10.54 -21.63
CA GLY A 18 -9.68 -10.59 -20.19
C GLY A 18 -10.88 -10.28 -19.32
N SER A 19 -11.02 -10.96 -18.18
CA SER A 19 -11.99 -10.60 -17.15
C SER A 19 -11.77 -9.13 -16.74
N PRO A 20 -12.82 -8.30 -16.67
CA PRO A 20 -12.63 -6.91 -16.23
C PRO A 20 -12.05 -6.90 -14.82
N ILE A 21 -11.15 -5.94 -14.53
CA ILE A 21 -10.74 -5.71 -13.15
C ILE A 21 -11.92 -5.05 -12.41
N PRO A 22 -12.18 -5.43 -11.14
CA PRO A 22 -13.11 -4.68 -10.31
C PRO A 22 -12.62 -3.25 -10.08
N GLN A 23 -13.50 -2.36 -9.67
CA GLN A 23 -13.07 -1.06 -9.14
C GLN A 23 -12.30 -1.31 -7.83
N PRO A 24 -11.21 -0.57 -7.55
CA PRO A 24 -10.51 -0.70 -6.28
C PRO A 24 -11.40 -0.26 -5.13
N ASP A 25 -11.27 -0.92 -4.00
CA ASP A 25 -11.93 -0.55 -2.75
C ASP A 25 -11.19 0.58 -2.03
N VAL A 26 -9.87 0.70 -2.26
CA VAL A 26 -9.05 1.85 -1.87
C VAL A 26 -8.02 2.16 -2.95
N TYR A 27 -7.78 3.45 -3.19
CA TYR A 27 -6.72 3.90 -4.10
C TYR A 27 -6.07 5.18 -3.58
N TYR A 28 -4.78 5.13 -3.29
CA TYR A 28 -3.95 6.29 -2.96
C TYR A 28 -2.93 6.56 -4.05
N ASP A 29 -2.75 7.83 -4.39
CA ASP A 29 -1.66 8.35 -5.21
C ASP A 29 -1.00 9.52 -4.46
N LEU A 30 0.18 9.27 -3.90
CA LEU A 30 0.86 10.20 -3.00
C LEU A 30 1.47 11.39 -3.76
N SER A 31 1.59 11.29 -5.09
CA SER A 31 2.10 12.37 -5.94
C SER A 31 1.15 13.56 -6.07
N LEU A 32 -0.07 13.43 -5.58
CA LEU A 32 -1.10 14.48 -5.67
C LEU A 32 -1.01 15.53 -4.56
N LYS A 33 -0.12 15.36 -3.60
CA LYS A 33 0.11 16.30 -2.48
C LYS A 33 1.58 16.60 -2.30
N ASP A 34 1.85 17.66 -1.57
CA ASP A 34 3.18 18.08 -1.14
C ASP A 34 3.16 18.52 0.33
N ASN A 35 4.33 18.83 0.87
CA ASN A 35 4.49 19.24 2.26
C ASN A 35 3.85 20.62 2.59
N SER A 36 3.46 21.40 1.59
CA SER A 36 2.79 22.71 1.76
C SER A 36 1.26 22.59 1.71
N SER A 37 0.73 21.45 1.31
CA SER A 37 -0.71 21.22 1.19
C SER A 37 -1.44 21.42 2.52
N PRO A 38 -2.57 22.15 2.58
CA PRO A 38 -3.28 22.41 3.83
C PRO A 38 -3.87 21.14 4.46
N THR A 39 -4.08 20.10 3.66
CA THR A 39 -4.54 18.77 4.09
C THR A 39 -3.46 17.71 3.95
N ARG A 40 -2.18 18.09 4.11
CA ARG A 40 -1.03 17.19 3.95
C ARG A 40 -1.02 15.98 4.90
N ASN A 41 -1.73 16.10 6.01
CA ASN A 41 -1.92 15.01 6.97
C ASN A 41 -2.99 13.98 6.56
N ILE A 42 -3.65 14.16 5.42
CA ILE A 42 -4.66 13.22 4.91
C ILE A 42 -4.18 12.70 3.55
N ILE A 43 -4.16 11.40 3.37
CA ILE A 43 -4.03 10.73 2.08
C ILE A 43 -5.44 10.48 1.58
N ASP A 44 -5.82 11.12 0.46
CA ASP A 44 -7.17 11.02 -0.08
C ASP A 44 -7.40 9.68 -0.76
N ASP A 45 -8.53 9.04 -0.47
CA ASP A 45 -8.98 7.84 -1.17
C ASP A 45 -9.64 8.19 -2.49
N LEU A 46 -8.94 7.91 -3.57
CA LEU A 46 -9.39 8.19 -4.95
C LEU A 46 -10.38 7.15 -5.48
N SER A 47 -10.65 6.07 -4.73
CA SER A 47 -11.66 5.07 -5.10
C SER A 47 -13.09 5.60 -4.93
N GLY A 48 -13.27 6.59 -4.05
CA GLY A 48 -14.56 7.17 -3.69
C GLY A 48 -15.29 6.42 -2.58
N ASN A 49 -14.66 5.44 -1.92
CA ASN A 49 -15.26 4.67 -0.84
C ASN A 49 -15.06 5.28 0.56
N GLY A 50 -14.28 6.39 0.65
CA GLY A 50 -14.08 7.13 1.89
C GLY A 50 -13.10 6.47 2.87
N HIS A 51 -12.13 5.73 2.35
CA HIS A 51 -11.05 5.13 3.10
C HIS A 51 -9.81 6.05 3.16
N ASP A 52 -10.00 7.35 3.34
CA ASP A 52 -8.90 8.29 3.52
C ASP A 52 -7.98 7.79 4.64
N ALA A 53 -6.67 8.07 4.54
CA ALA A 53 -5.74 7.75 5.61
C ALA A 53 -5.21 9.02 6.28
N GLU A 54 -5.24 9.04 7.61
CA GLU A 54 -4.67 10.12 8.40
C GLU A 54 -3.23 9.79 8.77
N ILE A 55 -2.31 10.72 8.49
CA ILE A 55 -0.88 10.63 8.78
C ILE A 55 -0.61 11.23 10.15
N PHE A 56 0.23 10.56 10.93
CA PHE A 56 0.65 10.95 12.26
C PHE A 56 2.17 11.10 12.34
N ASN A 57 2.61 12.06 13.12
CA ASN A 57 3.98 12.35 13.54
C ASN A 57 4.94 12.82 12.43
N ALA A 58 4.53 12.83 11.16
CA ALA A 58 5.38 13.25 10.07
C ALA A 58 5.86 14.71 10.20
N ALA A 59 7.14 14.92 9.98
CA ALA A 59 7.76 16.24 10.03
C ALA A 59 7.50 17.08 8.76
N TYR A 60 6.98 16.48 7.71
CA TYR A 60 6.71 17.07 6.40
C TYR A 60 7.96 17.66 5.75
N THR A 61 9.01 16.85 5.70
CA THR A 61 10.28 17.09 5.03
C THR A 61 10.52 16.03 3.95
N GLU A 62 11.60 16.13 3.18
CA GLU A 62 11.99 15.10 2.20
C GLU A 62 12.32 13.74 2.84
N SER A 63 12.63 13.68 4.15
CA SER A 63 12.95 12.44 4.88
C SER A 63 11.81 11.91 5.75
N SER A 64 10.76 12.71 5.99
CA SER A 64 9.54 12.37 6.74
C SER A 64 8.42 13.23 6.18
N GLY A 65 7.75 12.78 5.11
CA GLY A 65 6.75 13.56 4.39
C GLY A 65 6.77 13.33 2.88
N TYR A 66 6.18 14.25 2.14
CA TYR A 66 6.11 14.18 0.68
C TYR A 66 7.43 14.58 0.04
N ARG A 67 7.92 13.73 -0.86
CA ARG A 67 9.12 13.93 -1.68
C ARG A 67 8.77 14.54 -3.04
N SER A 68 9.73 15.24 -3.62
CA SER A 68 9.63 15.85 -4.96
C SER A 68 9.42 14.83 -6.09
N ASP A 69 9.74 13.54 -5.88
CA ASP A 69 9.50 12.45 -6.85
C ASP A 69 8.10 11.81 -6.74
N GLY A 70 7.24 12.35 -5.88
CA GLY A 70 5.85 11.93 -5.71
C GLY A 70 5.60 10.84 -4.67
N ALA A 71 6.61 10.48 -3.87
CA ALA A 71 6.43 9.54 -2.76
C ALA A 71 6.09 10.26 -1.44
N PHE A 72 5.49 9.52 -0.50
CA PHE A 72 5.51 9.87 0.92
C PHE A 72 6.50 8.98 1.65
N VAL A 73 7.41 9.60 2.42
CA VAL A 73 8.43 8.89 3.21
C VAL A 73 7.99 8.76 4.66
N PHE A 74 7.98 7.51 5.14
CA PHE A 74 7.88 7.15 6.54
C PHE A 74 9.31 6.94 7.07
N ASP A 75 9.69 7.61 8.15
CA ASP A 75 11.10 7.74 8.55
C ASP A 75 11.65 6.63 9.47
N SER A 76 10.83 5.64 9.82
CA SER A 76 11.10 4.56 10.79
C SER A 76 11.27 4.99 12.25
N ILE A 77 10.97 6.23 12.60
CA ILE A 77 11.04 6.71 13.98
C ILE A 77 9.68 6.57 14.64
N ASP A 78 8.68 7.26 14.11
CA ASP A 78 7.32 7.27 14.65
C ASP A 78 6.23 7.62 13.60
N ASP A 79 6.62 7.77 12.32
CA ASP A 79 5.68 8.05 11.24
C ASP A 79 4.77 6.85 10.95
N TYR A 80 3.47 7.08 10.88
CA TYR A 80 2.48 6.10 10.43
C TYR A 80 1.25 6.78 9.85
N ALA A 81 0.43 6.02 9.13
CA ALA A 81 -0.90 6.47 8.74
C ALA A 81 -1.96 5.41 9.07
N ILE A 82 -3.17 5.86 9.40
CA ILE A 82 -4.32 4.99 9.71
C ILE A 82 -5.41 5.22 8.66
N MET A 83 -5.79 4.15 7.96
CA MET A 83 -6.94 4.18 7.06
C MET A 83 -8.24 4.29 7.86
N GLN A 84 -9.11 5.18 7.43
CA GLN A 84 -10.42 5.41 8.05
C GLN A 84 -11.47 4.47 7.45
N ASN A 85 -12.51 4.19 8.24
CA ASN A 85 -13.72 3.48 7.80
C ASN A 85 -13.50 2.07 7.22
N VAL A 86 -12.35 1.43 7.44
CA VAL A 86 -12.08 0.09 6.94
C VAL A 86 -12.71 -0.94 7.88
N THR A 87 -13.75 -1.61 7.39
CA THR A 87 -14.49 -2.65 8.15
C THR A 87 -14.24 -4.07 7.64
N LYS A 88 -13.60 -4.20 6.48
CA LYS A 88 -13.25 -5.46 5.81
C LYS A 88 -11.80 -5.40 5.37
N GLY A 89 -11.06 -6.50 5.53
CA GLY A 89 -9.67 -6.56 5.09
C GLY A 89 -9.55 -6.73 3.57
N PHE A 90 -8.54 -6.10 3.00
CA PHE A 90 -8.25 -6.27 1.57
C PHE A 90 -7.67 -7.66 1.32
N LYS A 91 -8.17 -8.33 0.27
CA LYS A 91 -7.66 -9.64 -0.18
C LYS A 91 -6.56 -9.51 -1.23
N THR A 92 -6.58 -8.43 -2.02
CA THR A 92 -5.48 -8.09 -2.91
C THR A 92 -5.02 -6.68 -2.63
N LEU A 93 -3.72 -6.51 -2.43
CA LEU A 93 -3.10 -5.22 -2.15
C LEU A 93 -1.88 -5.01 -3.05
N PHE A 94 -1.81 -3.85 -3.69
CA PHE A 94 -0.66 -3.38 -4.43
C PHE A 94 -0.02 -2.22 -3.68
N MET A 95 1.30 -2.26 -3.54
CA MET A 95 2.10 -1.15 -3.04
C MET A 95 3.20 -0.84 -4.06
N GLU A 96 3.17 0.36 -4.62
CA GLU A 96 4.30 0.92 -5.36
C GLU A 96 5.20 1.61 -4.34
N VAL A 97 6.38 1.04 -4.05
CA VAL A 97 7.16 1.40 -2.88
C VAL A 97 8.66 1.21 -3.09
N ILE A 98 9.47 2.06 -2.46
CA ILE A 98 10.88 1.76 -2.19
C ILE A 98 10.97 1.37 -0.72
N PRO A 99 11.07 0.07 -0.39
CA PRO A 99 11.31 -0.36 0.97
C PRO A 99 12.77 -0.07 1.34
N SER A 100 12.98 0.52 2.50
CA SER A 100 14.30 0.91 2.97
C SER A 100 14.45 0.46 4.42
N LEU A 101 15.67 0.10 4.81
CA LEU A 101 16.02 -0.14 6.21
C LEU A 101 17.12 0.82 6.60
N THR A 102 16.83 1.65 7.57
CA THR A 102 17.83 2.54 8.18
C THR A 102 18.27 2.05 9.56
N THR A 103 17.60 1.04 10.14
CA THR A 103 17.87 0.54 11.50
C THR A 103 17.81 -0.98 11.54
N ASP A 104 18.39 -1.58 12.59
CA ASP A 104 18.32 -3.01 12.89
C ASP A 104 16.91 -3.47 13.37
N LYS A 105 15.93 -2.60 13.35
CA LYS A 105 14.56 -2.89 13.80
C LYS A 105 13.70 -3.34 12.63
N SER A 106 12.89 -4.35 12.88
CA SER A 106 11.80 -4.74 11.98
C SER A 106 10.70 -3.67 11.99
N GLY A 107 10.16 -3.34 10.83
CA GLY A 107 9.03 -2.43 10.70
C GLY A 107 7.95 -2.99 9.80
N PHE A 108 6.74 -2.47 9.88
CA PHE A 108 5.63 -2.84 9.01
C PHE A 108 5.42 -1.79 7.92
N LEU A 109 5.43 -2.22 6.66
CA LEU A 109 5.00 -1.38 5.54
C LEU A 109 3.49 -1.19 5.56
N TYR A 110 2.78 -2.27 5.91
CA TYR A 110 1.33 -2.35 5.94
C TYR A 110 0.89 -3.38 6.99
N ASP A 111 -0.13 -3.07 7.77
CA ASP A 111 -0.67 -3.96 8.79
C ASP A 111 -2.20 -3.87 8.89
N GLN A 112 -2.89 -4.98 8.62
CA GLN A 112 -4.34 -5.15 8.86
C GLN A 112 -4.63 -6.38 9.73
N ARG A 113 -3.71 -6.74 10.63
CA ARG A 113 -3.85 -7.93 11.47
C ARG A 113 -5.07 -7.84 12.39
N VAL A 114 -5.63 -9.01 12.69
CA VAL A 114 -6.66 -9.21 13.72
C VAL A 114 -6.07 -10.16 14.76
N GLY A 115 -5.55 -9.62 15.84
CA GLY A 115 -4.84 -10.41 16.85
C GLY A 115 -3.54 -11.01 16.27
N ARG A 116 -3.41 -12.35 16.35
CA ARG A 116 -2.26 -13.08 15.77
C ARG A 116 -2.55 -13.65 14.37
N THR A 117 -3.79 -13.55 13.88
CA THR A 117 -4.14 -13.91 12.50
C THR A 117 -3.81 -12.71 11.62
N SER A 118 -2.98 -12.92 10.61
CA SER A 118 -2.20 -11.81 10.09
C SER A 118 -2.28 -11.63 8.60
N PHE A 119 -2.41 -10.37 8.24
CA PHE A 119 -2.01 -9.84 6.95
C PHE A 119 -1.21 -8.57 7.22
N GLY A 120 0.10 -8.71 7.21
CA GLY A 120 1.03 -7.59 7.38
C GLY A 120 2.25 -7.81 6.52
N ILE A 121 2.81 -6.74 5.97
CA ILE A 121 4.09 -6.74 5.28
C ILE A 121 5.08 -6.11 6.23
N SER A 122 5.98 -6.92 6.77
CA SER A 122 7.08 -6.42 7.60
C SER A 122 8.41 -6.45 6.84
N ILE A 123 9.26 -5.51 7.17
CA ILE A 123 10.66 -5.51 6.77
C ILE A 123 11.48 -5.91 7.98
N SER A 124 12.41 -6.85 7.80
CA SER A 124 13.47 -7.14 8.78
C SER A 124 14.81 -7.14 8.10
N LEU A 125 15.90 -7.07 8.89
CA LEU A 125 17.27 -7.14 8.39
C LEU A 125 17.41 -8.19 7.26
N ASN A 126 17.69 -7.71 6.07
CA ASN A 126 17.94 -8.49 4.85
C ASN A 126 16.75 -9.21 4.20
N HIS A 127 15.51 -9.01 4.62
CA HIS A 127 14.35 -9.57 3.89
C HIS A 127 13.04 -8.86 4.20
N ILE A 128 12.14 -8.87 3.23
CA ILE A 128 10.74 -8.55 3.46
C ILE A 128 10.12 -9.83 4.02
N ALA A 129 9.72 -9.78 5.28
CA ALA A 129 9.02 -10.88 5.91
C ALA A 129 7.51 -10.60 5.85
N TYR A 130 6.77 -11.57 5.33
CA TYR A 130 5.32 -11.59 5.46
C TYR A 130 5.01 -12.24 6.81
N ASN A 131 4.57 -11.44 7.77
CA ASN A 131 4.27 -11.96 9.10
C ASN A 131 2.89 -12.61 9.05
N THR A 132 2.89 -13.94 8.86
CA THR A 132 1.67 -14.72 8.69
C THR A 132 1.71 -15.98 9.51
N TYR A 133 1.02 -15.98 10.63
CA TYR A 133 0.53 -17.23 11.21
C TYR A 133 -0.68 -17.67 10.37
N ASN A 134 -0.59 -18.82 9.68
CA ASN A 134 -1.64 -19.43 8.83
C ASN A 134 -1.98 -18.68 7.52
N TRP A 135 -0.97 -18.23 6.78
CA TRP A 135 -1.20 -17.57 5.51
C TRP A 135 -1.16 -18.54 4.32
N GLY A 136 -2.27 -18.63 3.60
CA GLY A 136 -2.37 -19.35 2.31
C GLY A 136 -2.25 -18.43 1.09
N GLY A 137 -1.73 -17.21 1.27
CA GLY A 137 -1.66 -16.22 0.20
C GLY A 137 -0.42 -16.33 -0.69
N VAL A 138 -0.42 -15.57 -1.78
CA VAL A 138 0.69 -15.48 -2.73
C VAL A 138 1.17 -14.04 -2.87
N THR A 139 2.45 -13.87 -3.19
CA THR A 139 3.07 -12.57 -3.42
C THR A 139 3.62 -12.48 -4.82
N TYR A 140 3.47 -11.30 -5.40
CA TYR A 140 4.11 -10.94 -6.66
C TYR A 140 5.03 -9.74 -6.43
N ILE A 141 6.20 -9.78 -7.05
CA ILE A 141 7.13 -8.65 -7.14
C ILE A 141 7.19 -8.23 -8.59
N ASN A 142 6.86 -6.97 -8.88
CA ASN A 142 6.83 -6.42 -10.24
C ASN A 142 5.99 -7.29 -11.20
N GLY A 143 4.84 -7.76 -10.72
CA GLY A 143 3.91 -8.61 -11.47
C GLY A 143 4.33 -10.08 -11.63
N LYS A 144 5.50 -10.48 -11.13
CA LYS A 144 5.99 -11.86 -11.20
C LYS A 144 5.74 -12.58 -9.89
N LEU A 145 5.22 -13.81 -9.95
CA LEU A 145 5.02 -14.65 -8.77
C LEU A 145 6.34 -14.85 -8.02
N ASN A 146 6.36 -14.46 -6.75
CA ASN A 146 7.50 -14.65 -5.87
C ASN A 146 7.31 -15.93 -5.05
N THR A 147 8.14 -16.93 -5.31
CA THR A 147 8.13 -18.22 -4.59
C THR A 147 9.14 -18.26 -3.46
N THR A 148 10.02 -17.28 -3.36
CA THR A 148 11.05 -17.18 -2.33
C THR A 148 10.78 -15.97 -1.45
N MET A 149 10.51 -16.20 -0.16
CA MET A 149 10.28 -15.12 0.82
C MET A 149 11.54 -14.30 1.14
N ASN A 150 12.67 -14.56 0.48
CA ASN A 150 13.95 -13.91 0.74
C ASN A 150 14.14 -12.69 -0.17
N GLY A 151 13.66 -11.53 0.31
CA GLY A 151 13.65 -10.29 -0.46
C GLY A 151 14.93 -9.48 -0.48
N LYS A 152 16.15 -10.06 -0.42
CA LYS A 152 17.40 -9.28 -0.58
C LYS A 152 17.44 -8.46 -1.87
N GLU A 153 16.68 -8.88 -2.89
CA GLU A 153 16.63 -8.23 -4.20
C GLU A 153 15.71 -7.00 -4.23
N VAL A 154 14.89 -6.81 -3.19
CA VAL A 154 13.82 -5.81 -3.17
C VAL A 154 14.22 -4.53 -2.43
N TYR A 155 15.33 -4.54 -1.70
CA TYR A 155 15.79 -3.40 -0.91
C TYR A 155 16.27 -2.24 -1.76
N LEU A 156 15.91 -1.02 -1.34
CA LEU A 156 16.35 0.24 -1.95
C LEU A 156 16.00 0.39 -3.43
N LYS A 157 15.14 -0.48 -3.96
CA LYS A 157 14.66 -0.42 -5.34
C LYS A 157 13.20 -0.01 -5.37
N HIS A 158 12.81 0.70 -6.39
CA HIS A 158 11.43 0.99 -6.69
C HIS A 158 10.74 -0.30 -7.15
N GLN A 159 9.73 -0.76 -6.42
CA GLN A 159 9.10 -2.07 -6.59
C GLN A 159 7.58 -1.94 -6.57
N ILE A 160 6.93 -2.89 -7.22
CA ILE A 160 5.51 -3.18 -7.00
C ILE A 160 5.44 -4.46 -6.17
N ILE A 161 4.99 -4.34 -4.93
CA ILE A 161 4.68 -5.49 -4.08
C ILE A 161 3.18 -5.73 -4.19
N THR A 162 2.78 -6.91 -4.69
CA THR A 162 1.37 -7.30 -4.72
C THR A 162 1.17 -8.53 -3.85
N ILE A 163 0.17 -8.49 -3.00
CA ILE A 163 -0.19 -9.59 -2.12
C ILE A 163 -1.62 -9.99 -2.39
N VAL A 164 -1.85 -11.31 -2.54
CA VAL A 164 -3.16 -11.90 -2.65
C VAL A 164 -3.36 -12.85 -1.48
N ASN A 165 -4.42 -12.63 -0.70
CA ASN A 165 -4.74 -13.40 0.50
C ASN A 165 -6.21 -13.84 0.49
N GLY A 166 -6.44 -15.15 0.56
CA GLY A 166 -7.78 -15.73 0.56
C GLY A 166 -8.57 -15.59 1.85
N THR A 167 -8.02 -14.97 2.89
CA THR A 167 -8.66 -14.92 4.21
C THR A 167 -9.56 -13.70 4.36
N ASP A 168 -10.81 -13.92 4.77
CA ASP A 168 -11.72 -12.84 5.16
C ASP A 168 -11.30 -12.27 6.52
N LEU A 169 -10.68 -11.10 6.52
CA LEU A 169 -10.30 -10.38 7.72
C LEU A 169 -11.31 -9.27 8.04
N LYS A 170 -11.49 -9.02 9.33
CA LYS A 170 -12.24 -7.86 9.84
C LYS A 170 -11.31 -7.05 10.73
N PRO A 171 -10.39 -6.26 10.15
CA PRO A 171 -9.44 -5.49 10.93
C PRO A 171 -10.17 -4.42 11.75
N GLN A 172 -9.67 -4.14 12.95
CA GLN A 172 -10.13 -3.01 13.75
C GLN A 172 -9.56 -1.70 13.22
N LYS A 173 -8.39 -1.75 12.64
CA LYS A 173 -7.73 -0.66 11.92
C LYS A 173 -6.74 -1.22 10.90
N VAL A 174 -6.38 -0.40 9.93
CA VAL A 174 -5.34 -0.67 8.94
C VAL A 174 -4.29 0.42 9.06
N VAL A 175 -3.02 0.01 9.19
CA VAL A 175 -1.89 0.93 9.42
C VAL A 175 -0.89 0.83 8.29
N LEU A 176 -0.37 1.96 7.85
CA LEU A 176 0.76 2.10 6.92
C LEU A 176 1.96 2.63 7.69
N GLY A 177 3.15 2.14 7.39
CA GLY A 177 4.39 2.61 8.00
C GLY A 177 4.63 2.14 9.43
N GLY A 178 3.69 1.42 10.03
CA GLY A 178 3.77 0.95 11.41
C GLY A 178 2.97 -0.30 11.69
N ASP A 179 3.11 -0.87 12.89
CA ASP A 179 2.32 -2.00 13.34
C ASP A 179 0.98 -1.56 13.94
N ILE A 180 0.00 -2.46 13.96
CA ILE A 180 -1.36 -2.18 14.47
C ILE A 180 -1.37 -1.79 15.96
N GLY A 181 -0.36 -2.21 16.72
CA GLY A 181 -0.18 -1.87 18.14
C GLY A 181 0.47 -0.50 18.35
N LEU A 182 1.07 0.08 17.30
CA LEU A 182 1.89 1.29 17.36
C LEU A 182 3.01 1.17 18.41
N SER A 183 3.60 -0.03 18.52
CA SER A 183 4.52 -0.43 19.58
C SER A 183 6.01 -0.25 19.23
N GLY A 184 6.31 0.57 18.21
CA GLY A 184 7.67 0.91 17.79
C GLY A 184 8.22 0.06 16.64
N TYR A 185 7.35 -0.64 15.90
CA TYR A 185 7.71 -1.34 14.67
C TYR A 185 7.43 -0.49 13.44
N PHE A 186 7.96 0.74 13.44
CA PHE A 186 7.84 1.67 12.33
C PHE A 186 8.83 1.31 11.22
N SER A 187 8.40 1.47 9.96
CA SER A 187 9.24 1.16 8.80
C SER A 187 9.75 2.43 8.13
N ASN A 188 10.96 2.33 7.56
CA ASN A 188 11.41 3.30 6.58
C ASN A 188 10.93 2.84 5.20
N MET A 189 10.14 3.65 4.53
CA MET A 189 9.71 3.39 3.16
C MET A 189 9.35 4.69 2.44
N ALA A 190 9.53 4.71 1.12
CA ALA A 190 8.93 5.70 0.26
C ALA A 190 7.75 5.06 -0.47
N LEU A 191 6.51 5.43 -0.12
CA LEU A 191 5.28 4.93 -0.72
C LEU A 191 4.82 5.89 -1.81
N TYR A 192 4.59 5.39 -3.02
CA TYR A 192 4.08 6.16 -4.16
C TYR A 192 2.59 5.96 -4.38
N LYS A 193 2.16 4.70 -4.41
CA LYS A 193 0.75 4.33 -4.60
C LYS A 193 0.39 3.12 -3.75
N LEU A 194 -0.89 3.06 -3.38
CA LEU A 194 -1.50 1.89 -2.78
C LEU A 194 -2.86 1.65 -3.42
N ILE A 195 -3.13 0.39 -3.79
CA ILE A 195 -4.42 -0.02 -4.37
C ILE A 195 -4.86 -1.30 -3.67
N GLY A 196 -6.05 -1.31 -3.12
CA GLY A 196 -6.61 -2.47 -2.42
C GLY A 196 -7.94 -2.92 -2.99
N PHE A 197 -8.16 -4.23 -2.97
CA PHE A 197 -9.38 -4.88 -3.40
C PHE A 197 -9.88 -5.85 -2.33
N TYR A 198 -11.16 -5.86 -2.07
CA TYR A 198 -11.79 -6.86 -1.20
C TYR A 198 -11.92 -8.23 -1.87
N ASP A 199 -11.59 -8.32 -3.14
CA ASP A 199 -11.58 -9.55 -3.91
C ASP A 199 -10.16 -10.07 -4.14
N GLU A 200 -10.04 -11.40 -4.33
CA GLU A 200 -8.81 -12.02 -4.82
C GLU A 200 -8.72 -11.82 -6.33
N LEU A 201 -7.67 -11.13 -6.77
CA LEU A 201 -7.42 -10.93 -8.20
C LEU A 201 -6.63 -12.11 -8.77
N THR A 202 -7.00 -12.51 -9.98
CA THR A 202 -6.24 -13.48 -10.78
C THR A 202 -4.92 -12.88 -11.27
N PRO A 203 -3.91 -13.68 -11.64
CA PRO A 203 -2.65 -13.18 -12.21
C PRO A 203 -2.84 -12.24 -13.40
N LEU A 204 -3.81 -12.50 -14.27
CA LEU A 204 -4.12 -11.64 -15.42
C LEU A 204 -4.70 -10.29 -14.98
N GLN A 205 -5.55 -10.28 -13.95
CA GLN A 205 -6.07 -9.04 -13.39
C GLN A 205 -4.98 -8.24 -12.67
N ILE A 206 -4.02 -8.91 -12.02
CA ILE A 206 -2.85 -8.26 -11.39
C ILE A 206 -2.02 -7.51 -12.44
N GLU A 207 -1.68 -8.18 -13.55
CA GLU A 207 -0.95 -7.56 -14.66
C GLU A 207 -1.72 -6.35 -15.22
N LYS A 208 -3.03 -6.50 -15.37
CA LYS A 208 -3.90 -5.42 -15.86
C LYS A 208 -3.95 -4.23 -14.89
N VAL A 209 -4.02 -4.45 -13.58
CA VAL A 209 -3.96 -3.36 -12.58
C VAL A 209 -2.65 -2.60 -12.70
N ILE A 210 -1.51 -3.30 -12.77
CA ILE A 210 -0.19 -2.67 -12.92
C ILE A 210 -0.17 -1.73 -14.13
N ASN A 211 -0.71 -2.17 -15.27
CA ASN A 211 -0.75 -1.40 -16.50
C ASN A 211 -1.73 -0.23 -16.45
N ASP A 212 -2.98 -0.47 -16.01
CA ASP A 212 -4.05 0.53 -16.02
C ASP A 212 -3.76 1.68 -15.04
N TYR A 213 -3.20 1.37 -13.86
CA TYR A 213 -2.81 2.36 -12.85
C TYR A 213 -1.37 2.87 -13.02
N LYS A 214 -0.67 2.43 -14.09
CA LYS A 214 0.70 2.86 -14.43
C LYS A 214 1.64 2.76 -13.25
N LEU A 215 1.58 1.64 -12.54
CA LEU A 215 2.51 1.37 -11.44
C LEU A 215 3.93 1.19 -11.99
N LYS A 216 4.93 1.73 -11.30
CA LYS A 216 6.32 1.79 -11.75
C LYS A 216 7.23 0.93 -10.88
N TYR A 217 8.30 0.46 -11.48
CA TYR A 217 9.39 -0.24 -10.80
C TYR A 217 10.67 -0.15 -11.65
N ASP A 218 11.85 -0.33 -11.00
CA ASP A 218 13.16 -0.35 -11.66
C ASP A 218 13.48 -1.71 -12.32
#